data_c40e33f819f9068d6a71896770d130dd
#
_entry.id   c40e33f819f9068d6a71896770d130dd
#
_cell.length_a   1.000
_cell.length_b   1.000
_cell.length_c   1.000
_cell.angle_alpha   90.00
_cell.angle_beta   90.00
_cell.angle_gamma   90.00
#
_symmetry.space_group_name_H-M   'P 1'
#
loop_
_entity.id
_entity.type
_entity.pdbx_description
1 polymer ?
#
loop_
_entity_poly.entity_id
_entity_poly.type
_entity_poly.pdbx_seq_one_letter_code
_entity_poly.pdbx_strand_id
1 'polypeptide(L)'
;MTRMNEMARDLGKALARTEEYQTLKRTVSGTADDRELAELRTELEALEGQIDAALRAGNEPTEEVKSGYEEALERLQVSAGYQRLVSAQANFDKVLYKVNQTIQEGIAEGGESRIILP
;
A
#
# COMPACT_ATOMS: atom_id res chain seq x y z
N MET A 1 -14.16 -24.37 9.79
CA MET A 1 -13.42 -23.08 9.74
C MET A 1 -11.95 -23.22 10.15
N THR A 2 -11.65 -24.08 11.13
CA THR A 2 -10.27 -24.24 11.60
C THR A 2 -9.29 -24.60 10.47
N ARG A 3 -9.66 -25.59 9.65
CA ARG A 3 -8.82 -26.00 8.50
C ARG A 3 -8.63 -24.87 7.50
N MET A 4 -9.70 -24.15 7.20
CA MET A 4 -9.63 -23.03 6.26
C MET A 4 -8.72 -21.93 6.78
N ASN A 5 -8.80 -21.64 8.09
CA ASN A 5 -7.94 -20.66 8.73
C ASN A 5 -6.48 -21.08 8.72
N GLU A 6 -6.22 -22.37 8.93
CA GLU A 6 -4.86 -22.91 8.87
C GLU A 6 -4.28 -22.79 7.46
N MET A 7 -5.09 -23.10 6.45
CA MET A 7 -4.69 -22.96 5.05
C MET A 7 -4.38 -21.50 4.71
N ALA A 8 -5.23 -20.59 5.18
CA ALA A 8 -5.03 -19.15 4.96
C ALA A 8 -3.74 -18.66 5.62
N ARG A 9 -3.47 -19.14 6.84
CA ARG A 9 -2.24 -18.77 7.56
C ARG A 9 -1.02 -19.30 6.84
N ASP A 10 -1.05 -20.52 6.36
CA ASP A 10 0.05 -21.12 5.61
C ASP A 10 0.30 -20.35 4.32
N LEU A 11 -0.78 -19.93 3.64
CA LEU A 11 -0.68 -19.10 2.45
C LEU A 11 0.00 -17.77 2.78
N GLY A 12 -0.39 -17.14 3.89
CA GLY A 12 0.24 -15.90 4.35
C GLY A 12 1.74 -16.07 4.57
N LYS A 13 2.14 -17.19 5.20
CA LYS A 13 3.55 -17.48 5.42
C LYS A 13 4.29 -17.68 4.10
N ALA A 14 3.64 -18.33 3.14
CA ALA A 14 4.22 -18.52 1.81
C ALA A 14 4.41 -17.18 1.10
N LEU A 15 3.42 -16.29 1.20
CA LEU A 15 3.49 -14.94 0.65
C LEU A 15 4.67 -14.15 1.23
N ALA A 16 4.89 -14.29 2.54
CA ALA A 16 6.01 -13.62 3.21
C ALA A 16 7.38 -14.10 2.73
N ARG A 17 7.45 -15.29 2.14
CA ARG A 17 8.70 -15.84 1.61
C ARG A 17 8.96 -15.48 0.16
N THR A 18 8.00 -14.83 -0.51
CA THR A 18 8.20 -14.43 -1.89
C THR A 18 9.30 -13.37 -1.97
N GLU A 19 9.98 -13.32 -3.09
CA GLU A 19 11.00 -12.31 -3.33
C GLU A 19 10.38 -10.92 -3.32
N GLU A 20 9.17 -10.78 -3.86
CA GLU A 20 8.45 -9.52 -3.90
C GLU A 20 8.16 -9.00 -2.49
N TYR A 21 7.74 -9.86 -1.58
CA TYR A 21 7.49 -9.42 -0.20
C TYR A 21 8.80 -9.05 0.51
N GLN A 22 9.85 -9.85 0.32
CA GLN A 22 11.15 -9.57 0.94
C GLN A 22 11.72 -8.24 0.44
N THR A 23 11.57 -7.96 -0.84
CA THR A 23 11.99 -6.69 -1.42
C THR A 23 11.19 -5.53 -0.83
N LEU A 24 9.87 -5.69 -0.73
CA LEU A 24 9.01 -4.68 -0.11
C LEU A 24 9.44 -4.40 1.33
N LYS A 25 9.66 -5.46 2.10
CA LYS A 25 10.08 -5.33 3.49
C LYS A 25 11.40 -4.58 3.63
N ARG A 26 12.38 -4.90 2.80
CA ARG A 26 13.67 -4.22 2.81
C ARG A 26 13.51 -2.75 2.40
N THR A 27 12.66 -2.48 1.41
CA THR A 27 12.42 -1.12 0.94
C THR A 27 11.74 -0.28 2.02
N VAL A 28 10.73 -0.83 2.69
CA VAL A 28 10.06 -0.14 3.80
C VAL A 28 11.06 0.16 4.93
N SER A 29 11.89 -0.81 5.29
CA SER A 29 12.91 -0.61 6.32
C SER A 29 13.90 0.47 5.91
N GLY A 30 14.27 0.51 4.63
CA GLY A 30 15.18 1.52 4.10
C GLY A 30 14.63 2.94 4.16
N THR A 31 13.29 3.11 4.13
CA THR A 31 12.71 4.46 4.22
C THR A 31 12.97 5.12 5.56
N ALA A 32 13.17 4.33 6.61
CA ALA A 32 13.46 4.87 7.94
C ALA A 32 14.79 5.61 7.97
N ASP A 33 15.73 5.24 7.11
CA ASP A 33 17.05 5.87 7.02
C ASP A 33 17.12 6.93 5.92
N ASP A 34 16.04 7.12 5.18
CA ASP A 34 15.97 8.09 4.08
C ASP A 34 15.58 9.46 4.65
N ARG A 35 16.57 10.32 4.80
CA ARG A 35 16.37 11.66 5.38
C ARG A 35 15.43 12.51 4.53
N GLU A 36 15.55 12.45 3.21
CA GLU A 36 14.70 13.21 2.31
C GLU A 36 13.25 12.82 2.48
N LEU A 37 12.95 11.53 2.52
CA LEU A 37 11.58 11.04 2.73
C LEU A 37 11.05 11.45 4.10
N ALA A 38 11.88 11.37 5.13
CA ALA A 38 11.48 11.76 6.49
C ALA A 38 11.12 13.25 6.55
N GLU A 39 11.92 14.10 5.91
CA GLU A 39 11.68 15.54 5.86
C GLU A 39 10.40 15.86 5.07
N LEU A 40 10.21 15.19 3.94
CA LEU A 40 9.00 15.38 3.12
C LEU A 40 7.74 14.93 3.86
N ARG A 41 7.83 13.82 4.59
CA ARG A 41 6.71 13.35 5.40
C ARG A 41 6.34 14.37 6.46
N THR A 42 7.32 14.89 7.18
CA THR A 42 7.09 15.89 8.23
C THR A 42 6.45 17.14 7.63
N GLU A 43 6.96 17.60 6.50
CA GLU A 43 6.41 18.77 5.81
C GLU A 43 4.97 18.54 5.37
N LEU A 44 4.69 17.38 4.76
CA LEU A 44 3.34 17.05 4.33
C LEU A 44 2.37 16.93 5.51
N GLU A 45 2.78 16.31 6.60
CA GLU A 45 1.95 16.20 7.80
C GLU A 45 1.60 17.58 8.37
N ALA A 46 2.58 18.48 8.40
CA ALA A 46 2.35 19.84 8.88
C ALA A 46 1.36 20.59 7.98
N LEU A 47 1.50 20.46 6.66
CA LEU A 47 0.60 21.11 5.71
C LEU A 47 -0.79 20.50 5.76
N GLU A 48 -0.91 19.20 5.88
CA GLU A 48 -2.20 18.53 6.05
C GLU A 48 -2.89 18.99 7.32
N GLY A 49 -2.14 19.17 8.41
CA GLY A 49 -2.67 19.71 9.66
C GLY A 49 -3.23 21.11 9.50
N GLN A 50 -2.54 21.95 8.75
CA GLN A 50 -3.00 23.32 8.48
C GLN A 50 -4.26 23.33 7.62
N ILE A 51 -4.31 22.46 6.60
CA ILE A 51 -5.49 22.33 5.75
C ILE A 51 -6.69 21.86 6.57
N ASP A 52 -6.48 20.84 7.39
CA ASP A 52 -7.55 20.29 8.23
C ASP A 52 -8.07 21.32 9.22
N ALA A 53 -7.16 22.07 9.85
CA ALA A 53 -7.54 23.11 10.80
C ALA A 53 -8.37 24.22 10.12
N ALA A 54 -7.98 24.62 8.91
CA ALA A 54 -8.73 25.62 8.16
C ALA A 54 -10.13 25.14 7.83
N LEU A 55 -10.25 23.90 7.36
CA LEU A 55 -11.55 23.32 7.01
C LEU A 55 -12.45 23.18 8.23
N ARG A 56 -11.91 22.80 9.38
CA ARG A 56 -12.69 22.70 10.61
C ARG A 56 -13.20 24.05 11.08
N ALA A 57 -12.43 25.12 10.81
CA ALA A 57 -12.85 26.49 11.13
C ALA A 57 -13.81 27.08 10.10
N GLY A 58 -14.16 26.33 9.06
CA GLY A 58 -15.03 26.78 8.00
C GLY A 58 -14.34 27.69 6.99
N ASN A 59 -13.02 27.68 6.97
CA ASN A 59 -12.22 28.52 6.08
C ASN A 59 -11.56 27.68 5.00
N GLU A 60 -11.20 28.32 3.89
CA GLU A 60 -10.36 27.67 2.90
C GLU A 60 -8.89 27.80 3.32
N PRO A 61 -8.05 26.79 3.03
CA PRO A 61 -6.61 26.95 3.25
C PRO A 61 -6.09 28.12 2.42
N THR A 62 -5.03 28.75 2.90
CA THR A 62 -4.38 29.85 2.16
C THR A 62 -3.72 29.32 0.89
N GLU A 63 -3.50 30.21 -0.07
CA GLU A 63 -2.79 29.85 -1.30
C GLU A 63 -1.37 29.37 -1.01
N GLU A 64 -0.73 29.96 -0.02
CA GLU A 64 0.61 29.56 0.41
C GLU A 64 0.64 28.11 0.89
N VAL A 65 -0.35 27.71 1.70
CA VAL A 65 -0.46 26.34 2.19
C VAL A 65 -0.75 25.39 1.04
N LYS A 66 -1.67 25.73 0.15
CA LYS A 66 -2.01 24.90 -1.02
C LYS A 66 -0.81 24.69 -1.92
N SER A 67 -0.09 25.75 -2.25
CA SER A 67 1.10 25.68 -3.10
C SER A 67 2.21 24.85 -2.44
N GLY A 68 2.40 25.05 -1.15
CA GLY A 68 3.39 24.29 -0.40
C GLY A 68 3.10 22.79 -0.42
N TYR A 69 1.83 22.44 -0.26
CA TYR A 69 1.41 21.03 -0.31
C TYR A 69 1.65 20.41 -1.68
N GLU A 70 1.28 21.13 -2.75
CA GLU A 70 1.49 20.65 -4.12
C GLU A 70 2.98 20.48 -4.43
N GLU A 71 3.81 21.42 -4.02
CA GLU A 71 5.26 21.33 -4.21
C GLU A 71 5.87 20.15 -3.44
N ALA A 72 5.42 19.93 -2.21
CA ALA A 72 5.90 18.82 -1.41
C ALA A 72 5.51 17.48 -2.03
N LEU A 73 4.28 17.36 -2.55
CA LEU A 73 3.84 16.16 -3.26
C LEU A 73 4.68 15.91 -4.50
N GLU A 74 4.97 16.94 -5.29
CA GLU A 74 5.81 16.79 -6.47
C GLU A 74 7.21 16.30 -6.11
N ARG A 75 7.81 16.86 -5.05
CA ARG A 75 9.12 16.43 -4.59
C ARG A 75 9.09 14.97 -4.12
N LEU A 76 8.01 14.57 -3.46
CA LEU A 76 7.84 13.19 -3.03
C LEU A 76 7.78 12.25 -4.23
N GLN A 77 6.96 12.59 -5.23
CA GLN A 77 6.75 11.75 -6.40
C GLN A 77 8.01 11.51 -7.22
N VAL A 78 8.94 12.47 -7.22
CA VAL A 78 10.19 12.33 -7.96
C VAL A 78 11.33 11.77 -7.12
N SER A 79 11.13 11.59 -5.81
CA SER A 79 12.18 11.04 -4.96
C SER A 79 12.44 9.58 -5.29
N ALA A 80 13.72 9.20 -5.36
CA ALA A 80 14.09 7.83 -5.70
C ALA A 80 13.59 6.83 -4.65
N GLY A 81 13.64 7.21 -3.38
CA GLY A 81 13.17 6.35 -2.30
C GLY A 81 11.68 6.03 -2.40
N TYR A 82 10.89 7.05 -2.69
CA TYR A 82 9.45 6.87 -2.86
C TYR A 82 9.13 6.01 -4.09
N GLN A 83 9.82 6.24 -5.21
CA GLN A 83 9.61 5.45 -6.41
C GLN A 83 9.95 3.98 -6.19
N ARG A 84 11.02 3.70 -5.44
CA ARG A 84 11.36 2.33 -5.09
C ARG A 84 10.28 1.68 -4.23
N LEU A 85 9.74 2.43 -3.28
CA LEU A 85 8.67 1.93 -2.41
C LEU A 85 7.41 1.62 -3.21
N VAL A 86 7.00 2.53 -4.09
CA VAL A 86 5.81 2.34 -4.93
C VAL A 86 5.99 1.12 -5.85
N SER A 87 7.17 0.96 -6.44
CA SER A 87 7.46 -0.19 -7.31
C SER A 87 7.42 -1.50 -6.54
N ALA A 88 8.02 -1.53 -5.36
CA ALA A 88 8.03 -2.74 -4.53
C ALA A 88 6.61 -3.11 -4.09
N GLN A 89 5.82 -2.12 -3.71
CA GLN A 89 4.42 -2.34 -3.33
C GLN A 89 3.61 -2.87 -4.52
N ALA A 90 3.79 -2.26 -5.69
CA ALA A 90 3.07 -2.68 -6.89
C ALA A 90 3.42 -4.12 -7.27
N ASN A 91 4.68 -4.50 -7.14
CA ASN A 91 5.10 -5.86 -7.47
C ASN A 91 4.50 -6.88 -6.50
N PHE A 92 4.44 -6.55 -5.22
CA PHE A 92 3.80 -7.44 -4.25
C PHE A 92 2.29 -7.50 -4.47
N ASP A 93 1.66 -6.39 -4.81
CA ASP A 93 0.23 -6.35 -5.13
C ASP A 93 -0.11 -7.25 -6.31
N LYS A 94 0.77 -7.37 -7.29
CA LYS A 94 0.59 -8.30 -8.41
C LYS A 94 0.59 -9.75 -7.94
N VAL A 95 1.44 -10.08 -6.97
CA VAL A 95 1.45 -11.42 -6.36
C VAL A 95 0.13 -11.69 -5.67
N LEU A 96 -0.35 -10.75 -4.87
CA LEU A 96 -1.65 -10.86 -4.19
C LEU A 96 -2.80 -11.01 -5.17
N TYR A 97 -2.77 -10.25 -6.25
CA TYR A 97 -3.80 -10.33 -7.28
C TYR A 97 -3.85 -11.74 -7.88
N LYS A 98 -2.69 -12.29 -8.20
CA LYS A 98 -2.59 -13.63 -8.77
C LYS A 98 -3.09 -14.71 -7.81
N VAL A 99 -2.76 -14.57 -6.53
CA VAL A 99 -3.24 -15.46 -5.48
C VAL A 99 -4.76 -15.38 -5.38
N ASN A 100 -5.31 -14.17 -5.39
CA ASN A 100 -6.76 -13.99 -5.34
C ASN A 100 -7.46 -14.61 -6.55
N GLN A 101 -6.86 -14.49 -7.74
CA GLN A 101 -7.40 -15.15 -8.94
C GLN A 101 -7.43 -16.67 -8.77
N THR A 102 -6.36 -17.23 -8.21
CA THR A 102 -6.29 -18.67 -7.97
C THR A 102 -7.34 -19.12 -6.96
N ILE A 103 -7.57 -18.33 -5.94
CA ILE A 103 -8.65 -18.59 -4.97
C ILE A 103 -10.01 -18.58 -5.67
N GLN A 104 -10.25 -17.59 -6.55
CA GLN A 104 -11.49 -17.51 -7.30
C GLN A 104 -11.68 -18.72 -8.23
N GLU A 105 -10.62 -19.17 -8.86
CA GLU A 105 -10.65 -20.39 -9.67
C GLU A 105 -11.02 -21.59 -8.82
N GLY A 106 -10.45 -21.69 -7.62
CA GLY A 106 -10.79 -22.76 -6.69
C GLY A 106 -12.26 -22.72 -6.27
N ILE A 107 -12.78 -21.53 -6.03
CA ILE A 107 -14.20 -21.36 -5.68
C ILE A 107 -15.07 -21.83 -6.84
N ALA A 108 -14.74 -21.43 -8.05
CA ALA A 108 -15.49 -21.82 -9.24
C ALA A 108 -15.49 -23.34 -9.44
N GLU A 109 -14.33 -23.96 -9.31
CA GLU A 109 -14.20 -25.42 -9.43
C GLU A 109 -15.02 -26.15 -8.36
N GLY A 110 -14.95 -25.69 -7.12
CA GLY A 110 -15.73 -26.27 -6.02
C GLY A 110 -17.22 -26.05 -6.21
N GLY A 111 -17.59 -24.85 -6.68
CA GLY A 111 -18.98 -24.52 -6.95
C GLY A 111 -19.57 -25.30 -8.11
N GLU A 112 -18.81 -25.51 -9.18
CA GLU A 112 -19.25 -26.32 -10.32
C GLU A 112 -19.58 -27.75 -9.91
N SER A 113 -18.74 -28.31 -9.03
CA SER A 113 -18.99 -29.65 -8.51
C SER A 113 -20.33 -29.75 -7.80
N ARG A 114 -20.80 -28.69 -7.18
CA ARG A 114 -22.07 -28.63 -6.49
C ARG A 114 -23.23 -28.27 -7.40
N ILE A 115 -22.98 -27.39 -8.36
CA ILE A 115 -24.00 -26.92 -9.30
C ILE A 115 -24.47 -28.04 -10.23
N ILE A 116 -23.58 -28.96 -10.55
CA ILE A 116 -23.91 -30.10 -11.41
C ILE A 116 -24.92 -31.01 -10.74
N LEU A 117 -25.00 -30.99 -9.43
CA LEU A 117 -26.00 -31.79 -8.71
C LEU A 117 -27.38 -31.13 -8.80
N PRO A 118 -28.36 -31.79 -9.39
CA PRO A 118 -29.71 -31.23 -9.51
C PRO A 118 -30.43 -31.09 -8.18
#